data_b06b942e99f267870381c95c93dc106e
#
_entry.id   b06b942e99f267870381c95c93dc106e
#
_cell.length_a   1.000
_cell.length_b   1.000
_cell.length_c   1.000
_cell.angle_alpha   90.00
_cell.angle_beta   90.00
_cell.angle_gamma   90.00
#
_symmetry.space_group_name_H-M   'P 1'
#
loop_
_entity.id
_entity.type
_entity.pdbx_description
1 polymer ?
#
loop_
_entity_poly.entity_id
_entity_poly.type
_entity_poly.pdbx_seq_one_letter_code
_entity_poly.pdbx_strand_id
1 'polypeptide(L)'
;MKPKEKLSYSILPYLQATPDIMKYQLFSKALLWLLVWVIRQISTLLILTTGRVAISSGDYDLLYKTWQGPLLIIMALGTLFLYMAFDINTQIIYASKLLEGKQIKMVEIFKESFFSIRQFFNPGGLGIVLYLTLIAPIVGFSFSLSLTSNLYIPTFISSVIYSNIYYRLFFLALTIIFLFIGLFNIFTLHGILISKMPCNKADDNSRAIIKKNWKHYLKQEFIFFRDIAIYYILFVVVVVILVIIGAVIWIDNDHMIRFVELFIALTCAVLVTVTTSLFQSYYVIMVTKLYYRYMGLLGALLPDEKRKVKWFFFRRLAMYIIPLVLLSLLLNTYFDEILVKKTNVGIIAHRAGGAEAPENTVKGVEAAISYGAYGSEIDIQRTADGYYIVNHDVNFARLCSDKRKPEEMTLDEIKELTLTDPNFPDDPEKVATLEEILDAAKDRIVLFIELKGNTADEQMVDDVVKIIKEKDMADQCVLISLKYNLIDYVESKYPKIDSAYLTFLSFGKTAQLNCDYLGLEDEATTTSMIKTIHSLDKKIMVWTPNEKKRQEYFLNTEVDYIITDNVKQATEAVEEFNNRSDIEVISDIIYSLF
;
A
#
# COMPACT_ATOMS: atom_id res chain seq x y z
N MET A 1 0.62 -54.80 -5.80
CA MET A 1 0.85 -53.73 -4.79
C MET A 1 1.81 -52.73 -5.40
N LYS A 2 1.33 -51.53 -5.80
CA LYS A 2 2.22 -50.43 -6.22
C LYS A 2 2.96 -49.93 -4.96
N PRO A 3 4.27 -49.72 -4.99
CA PRO A 3 4.99 -49.18 -3.85
C PRO A 3 4.34 -47.86 -3.44
N LYS A 4 4.00 -47.70 -2.16
CA LYS A 4 3.65 -46.43 -1.57
C LYS A 4 4.93 -45.58 -1.63
N GLU A 5 5.16 -44.89 -2.75
CA GLU A 5 6.18 -43.84 -2.81
C GLU A 5 5.81 -42.79 -1.76
N LYS A 6 6.49 -42.81 -0.62
CA LYS A 6 6.56 -41.71 0.29
C LYS A 6 7.14 -40.54 -0.53
N LEU A 7 6.29 -39.58 -0.86
CA LEU A 7 6.75 -38.31 -1.36
C LEU A 7 7.57 -37.67 -0.23
N SER A 8 8.87 -38.02 -0.16
CA SER A 8 9.76 -37.31 0.77
C SER A 8 9.84 -35.87 0.25
N TYR A 9 9.42 -34.90 1.05
CA TYR A 9 9.73 -33.51 0.81
C TYR A 9 11.22 -33.31 0.98
N SER A 10 11.96 -33.54 -0.09
CA SER A 10 13.35 -33.14 -0.14
C SER A 10 13.40 -31.64 -0.38
N ILE A 11 14.01 -30.88 0.49
CA ILE A 11 14.32 -29.45 0.32
C ILE A 11 15.34 -29.23 -0.80
N LEU A 12 16.01 -30.29 -1.22
CA LEU A 12 17.09 -30.29 -2.21
C LEU A 12 16.73 -29.59 -3.54
N PRO A 13 15.56 -29.85 -4.17
CA PRO A 13 15.19 -29.18 -5.42
C PRO A 13 15.09 -27.67 -5.27
N TYR A 14 14.61 -27.22 -4.12
CA TYR A 14 14.45 -25.77 -3.83
C TYR A 14 15.82 -25.09 -3.64
N LEU A 15 16.72 -25.70 -2.86
CA LEU A 15 18.08 -25.19 -2.67
C LEU A 15 18.88 -25.14 -3.98
N GLN A 16 18.69 -26.12 -4.85
CA GLN A 16 19.34 -26.13 -6.18
C GLN A 16 18.79 -25.06 -7.12
N ALA A 17 17.50 -24.77 -7.02
CA ALA A 17 16.81 -23.75 -7.81
C ALA A 17 17.14 -22.33 -7.36
N THR A 18 17.51 -22.12 -6.09
CA THR A 18 17.69 -20.79 -5.49
C THR A 18 18.53 -19.82 -6.32
N PRO A 19 19.73 -20.17 -6.82
CA PRO A 19 20.56 -19.22 -7.59
C PRO A 19 19.91 -18.75 -8.89
N ASP A 20 19.19 -19.63 -9.58
CA ASP A 20 18.53 -19.29 -10.83
C ASP A 20 17.23 -18.51 -10.58
N ILE A 21 16.49 -18.85 -9.52
CA ILE A 21 15.32 -18.11 -9.07
C ILE A 21 15.71 -16.69 -8.66
N MET A 22 16.79 -16.51 -7.91
CA MET A 22 17.26 -15.15 -7.53
C MET A 22 17.60 -14.30 -8.76
N LYS A 23 18.32 -14.86 -9.75
CA LYS A 23 18.59 -14.16 -11.01
C LYS A 23 17.30 -13.81 -11.75
N TYR A 24 16.36 -14.75 -11.80
CA TYR A 24 15.06 -14.52 -12.41
C TYR A 24 14.28 -13.41 -11.68
N GLN A 25 14.20 -13.45 -10.34
CA GLN A 25 13.50 -12.44 -9.55
C GLN A 25 14.09 -11.04 -9.77
N LEU A 26 15.43 -10.92 -9.81
CA LEU A 26 16.08 -9.65 -10.11
C LEU A 26 15.69 -9.15 -11.51
N PHE A 27 15.72 -10.03 -12.51
CA PHE A 27 15.31 -9.69 -13.88
C PHE A 27 13.82 -9.30 -13.96
N SER A 28 12.94 -10.08 -13.32
CA SER A 28 11.49 -9.82 -13.30
C SER A 28 11.16 -8.46 -12.66
N LYS A 29 11.81 -8.13 -11.53
CA LYS A 29 11.66 -6.82 -10.88
C LYS A 29 12.17 -5.67 -11.74
N ALA A 30 13.33 -5.84 -12.38
CA ALA A 30 13.88 -4.84 -13.31
C ALA A 30 12.97 -4.62 -14.53
N LEU A 31 12.41 -5.71 -15.08
CA LEU A 31 11.43 -5.64 -16.17
C LEU A 31 10.15 -4.93 -15.73
N LEU A 32 9.63 -5.25 -14.56
CA LEU A 32 8.45 -4.58 -13.99
C LEU A 32 8.71 -3.08 -13.84
N TRP A 33 9.84 -2.71 -13.24
CA TRP A 33 10.22 -1.31 -13.07
C TRP A 33 10.27 -0.58 -14.42
N LEU A 34 10.89 -1.19 -15.43
CA LEU A 34 10.96 -0.63 -16.77
C LEU A 34 9.57 -0.46 -17.40
N LEU A 35 8.69 -1.47 -17.29
CA LEU A 35 7.33 -1.42 -17.82
C LEU A 35 6.50 -0.33 -17.13
N VAL A 36 6.55 -0.24 -15.82
CA VAL A 36 5.87 0.81 -15.04
C VAL A 36 6.39 2.19 -15.44
N TRP A 37 7.72 2.34 -15.58
CA TRP A 37 8.32 3.60 -16.02
C TRP A 37 7.84 4.00 -17.44
N VAL A 38 7.87 3.09 -18.41
CA VAL A 38 7.40 3.35 -19.79
C VAL A 38 5.92 3.76 -19.79
N ILE A 39 5.06 3.03 -19.07
CA ILE A 39 3.64 3.34 -18.98
C ILE A 39 3.41 4.69 -18.34
N ARG A 40 4.13 5.00 -17.26
CA ARG A 40 4.05 6.31 -16.62
C ARG A 40 4.37 7.43 -17.62
N GLN A 41 5.43 7.28 -18.46
CA GLN A 41 5.77 8.29 -19.47
C GLN A 41 4.66 8.44 -20.51
N ILE A 42 4.14 7.32 -21.05
CA ILE A 42 3.09 7.34 -22.06
C ILE A 42 1.78 7.91 -21.47
N SER A 43 1.41 7.51 -20.26
CA SER A 43 0.24 8.03 -19.55
C SER A 43 0.36 9.54 -19.34
N THR A 44 1.52 10.02 -18.91
CA THR A 44 1.77 11.46 -18.76
C THR A 44 1.61 12.21 -20.09
N LEU A 45 2.17 11.69 -21.19
CA LEU A 45 2.01 12.29 -22.51
C LEU A 45 0.54 12.33 -22.94
N LEU A 46 -0.21 11.24 -22.73
CA LEU A 46 -1.65 11.19 -23.06
C LEU A 46 -2.45 12.20 -22.24
N ILE A 47 -2.15 12.35 -20.95
CA ILE A 47 -2.80 13.35 -20.08
C ILE A 47 -2.52 14.76 -20.59
N LEU A 48 -1.28 15.07 -20.93
CA LEU A 48 -0.91 16.39 -21.47
C LEU A 48 -1.65 16.74 -22.76
N THR A 49 -2.03 15.76 -23.61
CA THR A 49 -2.85 16.01 -24.81
C THR A 49 -4.27 16.47 -24.49
N THR A 50 -4.75 16.30 -23.25
CA THR A 50 -6.05 16.80 -22.80
C THR A 50 -6.02 18.26 -22.35
N GLY A 51 -4.83 18.89 -22.36
CA GLY A 51 -4.61 20.24 -21.81
C GLY A 51 -4.46 20.28 -20.30
N ARG A 52 -4.44 19.10 -19.62
CA ARG A 52 -4.25 18.99 -18.17
C ARG A 52 -2.84 18.51 -17.84
N VAL A 53 -2.31 18.92 -16.70
CA VAL A 53 -0.99 18.51 -16.19
C VAL A 53 -1.08 17.17 -15.50
N ALA A 54 -2.19 16.93 -14.79
CA ALA A 54 -2.50 15.69 -14.08
C ALA A 54 -4.00 15.39 -14.15
N ILE A 55 -4.36 14.13 -13.87
CA ILE A 55 -5.72 13.69 -13.57
C ILE A 55 -5.73 13.27 -12.11
N SER A 56 -6.69 13.73 -11.36
CA SER A 56 -6.80 13.50 -9.94
C SER A 56 -8.22 13.15 -9.52
N SER A 57 -8.44 12.91 -8.25
CA SER A 57 -9.71 12.43 -7.70
C SER A 57 -10.95 13.28 -8.03
N GLY A 58 -10.79 14.55 -8.37
CA GLY A 58 -11.87 15.43 -8.85
C GLY A 58 -12.16 15.36 -10.35
N ASP A 59 -11.33 14.67 -11.14
CA ASP A 59 -11.31 14.73 -12.61
C ASP A 59 -11.64 13.40 -13.30
N TYR A 60 -12.27 12.46 -12.62
CA TYR A 60 -12.56 11.13 -13.20
C TYR A 60 -13.46 11.14 -14.42
N ASP A 61 -14.20 12.23 -14.64
CA ASP A 61 -14.99 12.42 -15.85
C ASP A 61 -14.14 12.32 -17.13
N LEU A 62 -12.88 12.72 -17.07
CA LEU A 62 -11.93 12.58 -18.16
C LEU A 62 -11.71 11.10 -18.57
N LEU A 63 -11.76 10.17 -17.61
CA LEU A 63 -11.57 8.75 -17.90
C LEU A 63 -12.66 8.14 -18.80
N TYR A 64 -13.88 8.69 -18.78
CA TYR A 64 -14.99 8.18 -19.58
C TYR A 64 -15.54 9.18 -20.60
N LYS A 65 -15.22 10.49 -20.49
CA LYS A 65 -15.65 11.52 -21.45
C LYS A 65 -14.65 11.77 -22.58
N THR A 66 -13.43 11.24 -22.49
CA THR A 66 -12.39 11.42 -23.52
C THR A 66 -11.92 10.08 -24.07
N TRP A 67 -11.30 10.06 -25.26
CA TRP A 67 -10.73 8.85 -25.83
C TRP A 67 -9.44 8.40 -25.11
N GLN A 68 -8.73 9.32 -24.47
CA GLN A 68 -7.52 9.04 -23.72
C GLN A 68 -7.80 8.17 -22.47
N GLY A 69 -8.92 8.39 -21.81
CA GLY A 69 -9.28 7.66 -20.59
C GLY A 69 -9.40 6.14 -20.79
N PRO A 70 -10.26 5.64 -21.71
CA PRO A 70 -10.31 4.22 -22.01
C PRO A 70 -8.98 3.64 -22.47
N LEU A 71 -8.17 4.40 -23.22
CA LEU A 71 -6.84 3.97 -23.65
C LEU A 71 -5.90 3.78 -22.45
N LEU A 72 -5.91 4.70 -21.49
CA LEU A 72 -5.12 4.59 -20.25
C LEU A 72 -5.50 3.34 -19.46
N ILE A 73 -6.80 3.06 -19.31
CA ILE A 73 -7.30 1.86 -18.62
C ILE A 73 -6.84 0.59 -19.35
N ILE A 74 -7.02 0.53 -20.68
CA ILE A 74 -6.59 -0.63 -21.49
C ILE A 74 -5.08 -0.85 -21.38
N MET A 75 -4.29 0.21 -21.42
CA MET A 75 -2.83 0.13 -21.26
C MET A 75 -2.44 -0.40 -19.87
N ALA A 76 -3.04 0.10 -18.80
CA ALA A 76 -2.77 -0.34 -17.44
C ALA A 76 -3.12 -1.82 -17.25
N LEU A 77 -4.35 -2.21 -17.62
CA LEU A 77 -4.82 -3.60 -17.51
C LEU A 77 -4.03 -4.54 -18.44
N GLY A 78 -3.75 -4.10 -19.67
CA GLY A 78 -2.97 -4.87 -20.64
C GLY A 78 -1.54 -5.15 -20.15
N THR A 79 -0.90 -4.17 -19.54
CA THR A 79 0.45 -4.34 -18.99
C THR A 79 0.45 -5.23 -17.77
N LEU A 80 -0.49 -5.03 -16.87
CA LEU A 80 -0.67 -5.91 -15.71
C LEU A 80 -0.85 -7.36 -16.17
N PHE A 81 -1.72 -7.60 -17.14
CA PHE A 81 -1.93 -8.94 -17.72
C PHE A 81 -0.63 -9.50 -18.32
N LEU A 82 0.03 -8.75 -19.20
CA LEU A 82 1.24 -9.22 -19.88
C LEU A 82 2.36 -9.55 -18.89
N TYR A 83 2.56 -8.71 -17.89
CA TYR A 83 3.54 -8.96 -16.84
C TYR A 83 3.20 -10.20 -16.02
N MET A 84 1.96 -10.30 -15.51
CA MET A 84 1.52 -11.42 -14.69
C MET A 84 1.59 -12.74 -15.46
N ALA A 85 1.13 -12.74 -16.72
CA ALA A 85 1.20 -13.92 -17.58
C ALA A 85 2.65 -14.33 -17.86
N PHE A 86 3.54 -13.38 -18.15
CA PHE A 86 4.96 -13.65 -18.36
C PHE A 86 5.61 -14.22 -17.09
N ASP A 87 5.36 -13.61 -15.93
CA ASP A 87 5.94 -14.00 -14.65
C ASP A 87 5.54 -15.44 -14.28
N ILE A 88 4.24 -15.74 -14.30
CA ILE A 88 3.72 -17.07 -13.95
C ILE A 88 4.19 -18.13 -14.96
N ASN A 89 4.10 -17.84 -16.26
CA ASN A 89 4.53 -18.78 -17.29
C ASN A 89 6.02 -19.12 -17.12
N THR A 90 6.86 -18.12 -16.84
CA THR A 90 8.30 -18.31 -16.61
C THR A 90 8.53 -19.26 -15.44
N GLN A 91 7.83 -19.08 -14.33
CA GLN A 91 8.01 -19.90 -13.14
C GLN A 91 7.53 -21.34 -13.35
N ILE A 92 6.40 -21.56 -14.03
CA ILE A 92 5.88 -22.90 -14.34
C ILE A 92 6.82 -23.63 -15.32
N ILE A 93 7.27 -22.97 -16.39
CA ILE A 93 8.18 -23.56 -17.37
C ILE A 93 9.54 -23.87 -16.73
N TYR A 94 10.06 -22.98 -15.89
CA TYR A 94 11.27 -23.22 -15.11
C TYR A 94 11.12 -24.43 -14.19
N ALA A 95 10.04 -24.47 -13.40
CA ALA A 95 9.74 -25.57 -12.48
C ALA A 95 9.62 -26.91 -13.21
N SER A 96 8.96 -26.93 -14.36
CA SER A 96 8.83 -28.12 -15.22
C SER A 96 10.21 -28.63 -15.65
N LYS A 97 11.06 -27.77 -16.25
CA LYS A 97 12.40 -28.16 -16.72
C LYS A 97 13.31 -28.59 -15.56
N LEU A 98 13.23 -27.91 -14.41
CA LEU A 98 13.97 -28.27 -13.20
C LEU A 98 13.59 -29.68 -12.71
N LEU A 99 12.30 -29.96 -12.62
CA LEU A 99 11.79 -31.25 -12.14
C LEU A 99 12.11 -32.39 -13.09
N GLU A 100 12.11 -32.13 -14.38
CA GLU A 100 12.50 -33.09 -15.43
C GLU A 100 14.02 -33.28 -15.56
N GLY A 101 14.84 -32.49 -14.87
CA GLY A 101 16.30 -32.53 -14.96
C GLY A 101 16.86 -32.05 -16.29
N LYS A 102 16.07 -31.27 -17.05
CA LYS A 102 16.51 -30.69 -18.33
C LYS A 102 17.50 -29.54 -18.10
N GLN A 103 18.34 -29.29 -19.10
CA GLN A 103 19.23 -28.13 -19.05
C GLN A 103 18.42 -26.84 -19.03
N ILE A 104 18.74 -25.96 -18.07
CA ILE A 104 18.07 -24.68 -17.88
C ILE A 104 18.91 -23.57 -18.49
N LYS A 105 18.39 -22.93 -19.53
CA LYS A 105 18.91 -21.68 -20.09
C LYS A 105 17.82 -20.61 -19.95
N MET A 106 18.02 -19.63 -19.08
CA MET A 106 17.01 -18.62 -18.76
C MET A 106 16.48 -17.88 -19.98
N VAL A 107 17.34 -17.57 -20.96
CA VAL A 107 16.92 -16.91 -22.21
C VAL A 107 15.91 -17.73 -23.01
N GLU A 108 16.07 -19.07 -23.05
CA GLU A 108 15.13 -19.96 -23.73
C GLU A 108 13.79 -20.01 -22.97
N ILE A 109 13.83 -20.02 -21.64
CA ILE A 109 12.62 -19.97 -20.80
C ILE A 109 11.88 -18.66 -21.02
N PHE A 110 12.56 -17.52 -21.03
CA PHE A 110 11.92 -16.21 -21.28
C PHE A 110 11.27 -16.15 -22.66
N LYS A 111 11.93 -16.64 -23.70
CA LYS A 111 11.33 -16.73 -25.04
C LYS A 111 10.09 -17.62 -25.03
N GLU A 112 10.18 -18.83 -24.46
CA GLU A 112 9.06 -19.76 -24.36
C GLU A 112 7.89 -19.15 -23.58
N SER A 113 8.17 -18.48 -22.47
CA SER A 113 7.17 -17.83 -21.63
C SER A 113 6.45 -16.70 -22.40
N PHE A 114 7.19 -15.85 -23.07
CA PHE A 114 6.64 -14.76 -23.85
C PHE A 114 5.73 -15.27 -25.00
N PHE A 115 6.21 -16.22 -25.77
CA PHE A 115 5.43 -16.79 -26.86
C PHE A 115 4.22 -17.60 -26.39
N SER A 116 4.25 -18.14 -25.16
CA SER A 116 3.10 -18.86 -24.59
C SER A 116 1.91 -17.96 -24.28
N ILE A 117 2.13 -16.64 -24.07
CA ILE A 117 1.04 -15.69 -23.77
C ILE A 117 -0.03 -15.70 -24.86
N ARG A 118 0.36 -15.91 -26.13
CA ARG A 118 -0.58 -16.01 -27.25
C ARG A 118 -1.67 -17.07 -27.05
N GLN A 119 -1.40 -18.09 -26.24
CA GLN A 119 -2.37 -19.16 -25.97
C GLN A 119 -3.59 -18.66 -25.17
N PHE A 120 -3.48 -17.54 -24.47
CA PHE A 120 -4.55 -16.96 -23.69
C PHE A 120 -5.53 -16.12 -24.54
N PHE A 121 -5.17 -15.79 -25.80
CA PHE A 121 -6.05 -15.06 -26.73
C PHE A 121 -6.98 -15.96 -27.55
N ASN A 122 -7.12 -17.24 -27.17
CA ASN A 122 -8.04 -18.19 -27.78
C ASN A 122 -9.41 -18.16 -27.07
N PRO A 123 -10.50 -18.65 -27.73
CA PRO A 123 -11.78 -18.85 -27.05
C PRO A 123 -11.63 -19.68 -25.78
N GLY A 124 -12.13 -19.16 -24.66
CA GLY A 124 -11.91 -19.75 -23.31
C GLY A 124 -10.73 -19.12 -22.54
N GLY A 125 -9.84 -18.37 -23.20
CA GLY A 125 -8.74 -17.68 -22.52
C GLY A 125 -9.16 -16.39 -21.81
N LEU A 126 -10.30 -15.81 -22.19
CA LEU A 126 -10.80 -14.56 -21.57
C LEU A 126 -10.95 -14.70 -20.04
N GLY A 127 -11.44 -15.87 -19.56
CA GLY A 127 -11.54 -16.13 -18.13
C GLY A 127 -10.19 -16.12 -17.41
N ILE A 128 -9.13 -16.61 -18.08
CA ILE A 128 -7.76 -16.59 -17.55
C ILE A 128 -7.22 -15.15 -17.53
N VAL A 129 -7.47 -14.40 -18.61
CA VAL A 129 -7.08 -12.97 -18.69
C VAL A 129 -7.71 -12.19 -17.53
N LEU A 130 -9.04 -12.34 -17.34
CA LEU A 130 -9.77 -11.69 -16.24
C LEU A 130 -9.28 -12.17 -14.88
N TYR A 131 -9.02 -13.46 -14.70
CA TYR A 131 -8.48 -14.00 -13.47
C TYR A 131 -7.11 -13.39 -13.13
N LEU A 132 -6.18 -13.38 -14.05
CA LEU A 132 -4.83 -12.83 -13.84
C LEU A 132 -4.82 -11.32 -13.64
N THR A 133 -5.74 -10.60 -14.26
CA THR A 133 -5.76 -9.13 -14.23
C THR A 133 -6.53 -8.58 -13.03
N LEU A 134 -7.68 -9.19 -12.69
CA LEU A 134 -8.60 -8.65 -11.68
C LEU A 134 -8.61 -9.46 -10.38
N ILE A 135 -8.64 -10.79 -10.47
CA ILE A 135 -8.86 -11.64 -9.30
C ILE A 135 -7.56 -11.93 -8.56
N ALA A 136 -6.51 -12.34 -9.27
CA ALA A 136 -5.25 -12.71 -8.65
C ALA A 136 -4.60 -11.56 -7.83
N PRO A 137 -4.60 -10.30 -8.27
CA PRO A 137 -4.12 -9.18 -7.47
C PRO A 137 -4.94 -8.94 -6.19
N ILE A 138 -6.29 -9.03 -6.27
CA ILE A 138 -7.18 -8.76 -5.13
C ILE A 138 -7.05 -9.81 -4.04
N VAL A 139 -6.88 -11.08 -4.41
CA VAL A 139 -6.86 -12.20 -3.46
C VAL A 139 -5.51 -12.34 -2.74
N GLY A 140 -4.51 -11.54 -3.13
CA GLY A 140 -3.14 -11.67 -2.58
C GLY A 140 -2.44 -12.99 -2.95
N PHE A 141 -3.10 -13.85 -3.72
CA PHE A 141 -2.51 -15.03 -4.37
C PHE A 141 -1.74 -14.64 -5.63
N SER A 142 -1.22 -13.44 -5.63
CA SER A 142 -0.38 -13.00 -6.72
C SER A 142 0.92 -13.76 -6.63
N PHE A 143 1.17 -14.42 -7.68
CA PHE A 143 2.43 -15.09 -7.91
C PHE A 143 3.61 -14.10 -8.01
N SER A 144 3.38 -12.80 -7.92
CA SER A 144 4.38 -11.75 -7.83
C SER A 144 4.11 -10.83 -6.64
N LEU A 145 4.73 -11.11 -5.50
CA LEU A 145 4.70 -10.26 -4.30
C LEU A 145 5.10 -8.79 -4.57
N SER A 146 5.92 -8.56 -5.61
CA SER A 146 6.38 -7.22 -5.96
C SER A 146 5.32 -6.32 -6.60
N LEU A 147 4.25 -6.88 -7.16
CA LEU A 147 3.20 -6.11 -7.83
C LEU A 147 1.99 -5.87 -6.92
N THR A 148 1.71 -6.83 -6.04
CA THR A 148 0.56 -6.73 -5.12
C THR A 148 0.85 -5.94 -3.87
N SER A 149 2.11 -5.80 -3.47
CA SER A 149 2.47 -4.89 -2.39
C SER A 149 2.15 -3.42 -2.71
N ASN A 150 1.94 -3.09 -3.98
CA ASN A 150 1.57 -1.75 -4.45
C ASN A 150 0.10 -1.61 -4.87
N LEU A 151 -0.70 -2.68 -4.75
CA LEU A 151 -2.14 -2.65 -5.00
C LEU A 151 -2.85 -2.68 -3.66
N TYR A 152 -3.27 -1.54 -3.20
CA TYR A 152 -3.96 -1.35 -1.92
C TYR A 152 -5.35 -0.76 -2.14
N ILE A 153 -6.23 -1.01 -1.19
CA ILE A 153 -7.51 -0.31 -1.09
C ILE A 153 -7.25 0.92 -0.24
N PRO A 154 -7.51 2.14 -0.76
CA PRO A 154 -7.31 3.36 0.02
C PRO A 154 -7.92 3.28 1.43
N THR A 155 -7.25 3.84 2.43
CA THR A 155 -7.63 3.71 3.84
C THR A 155 -9.03 4.23 4.12
N PHE A 156 -9.47 5.29 3.44
CA PHE A 156 -10.82 5.82 3.56
C PHE A 156 -11.89 4.84 3.04
N ILE A 157 -11.60 3.99 2.03
CA ILE A 157 -12.51 2.94 1.55
C ILE A 157 -12.49 1.74 2.50
N SER A 158 -11.30 1.31 2.91
CA SER A 158 -11.17 0.17 3.82
C SER A 158 -11.80 0.45 5.18
N SER A 159 -11.69 1.68 5.71
CA SER A 159 -12.35 2.10 6.95
C SER A 159 -13.87 1.98 6.86
N VAL A 160 -14.50 2.40 5.75
CA VAL A 160 -15.95 2.23 5.50
C VAL A 160 -16.33 0.74 5.42
N ILE A 161 -15.50 -0.09 4.76
CA ILE A 161 -15.74 -1.54 4.69
C ILE A 161 -15.68 -2.17 6.09
N TYR A 162 -14.67 -1.80 6.89
CA TYR A 162 -14.46 -2.42 8.21
C TYR A 162 -15.38 -1.85 9.30
N SER A 163 -15.85 -0.62 9.21
CA SER A 163 -16.81 -0.03 10.16
C SER A 163 -18.21 -0.62 10.01
N ASN A 164 -18.61 -1.03 8.80
CA ASN A 164 -19.94 -1.58 8.55
C ASN A 164 -19.93 -3.11 8.47
N ILE A 165 -20.66 -3.79 9.36
CA ILE A 165 -20.71 -5.26 9.43
C ILE A 165 -21.18 -5.90 8.11
N TYR A 166 -22.11 -5.28 7.39
CA TYR A 166 -22.64 -5.82 6.13
C TYR A 166 -21.60 -5.74 5.01
N TYR A 167 -20.86 -4.63 4.90
CA TYR A 167 -19.79 -4.48 3.93
C TYR A 167 -18.63 -5.43 4.23
N ARG A 168 -18.28 -5.59 5.50
CA ARG A 168 -17.24 -6.54 5.94
C ARG A 168 -17.61 -7.98 5.61
N LEU A 169 -18.85 -8.40 5.89
CA LEU A 169 -19.33 -9.74 5.54
C LEU A 169 -19.40 -9.96 4.03
N PHE A 170 -19.84 -8.95 3.26
CA PHE A 170 -19.83 -9.01 1.80
C PHE A 170 -18.41 -9.17 1.25
N PHE A 171 -17.46 -8.36 1.74
CA PHE A 171 -16.05 -8.44 1.34
C PHE A 171 -15.44 -9.80 1.69
N LEU A 172 -15.72 -10.31 2.88
CA LEU A 172 -15.29 -11.66 3.30
C LEU A 172 -15.88 -12.75 2.38
N ALA A 173 -17.16 -12.69 2.06
CA ALA A 173 -17.81 -13.65 1.17
C ALA A 173 -17.19 -13.60 -0.24
N LEU A 174 -16.94 -12.40 -0.77
CA LEU A 174 -16.30 -12.21 -2.07
C LEU A 174 -14.87 -12.78 -2.07
N THR A 175 -14.10 -12.53 -1.03
CA THR A 175 -12.75 -13.10 -0.85
C THR A 175 -12.79 -14.63 -0.83
N ILE A 176 -13.71 -15.23 -0.09
CA ILE A 176 -13.90 -16.69 -0.05
C ILE A 176 -14.24 -17.24 -1.44
N ILE A 177 -15.15 -16.59 -2.17
CA ILE A 177 -15.49 -16.98 -3.55
C ILE A 177 -14.26 -16.96 -4.45
N PHE A 178 -13.46 -15.90 -4.39
CA PHE A 178 -12.25 -15.77 -5.20
C PHE A 178 -11.19 -16.81 -4.83
N LEU A 179 -11.04 -17.13 -3.53
CA LEU A 179 -10.16 -18.20 -3.08
C LEU A 179 -10.59 -19.56 -3.65
N PHE A 180 -11.89 -19.86 -3.68
CA PHE A 180 -12.40 -21.08 -4.30
C PHE A 180 -12.16 -21.10 -5.83
N ILE A 181 -12.37 -19.98 -6.51
CA ILE A 181 -12.05 -19.86 -7.94
C ILE A 181 -10.56 -20.14 -8.16
N GLY A 182 -9.67 -19.54 -7.36
CA GLY A 182 -8.23 -19.76 -7.42
C GLY A 182 -7.86 -21.22 -7.19
N LEU A 183 -8.42 -21.85 -6.16
CA LEU A 183 -8.18 -23.27 -5.85
C LEU A 183 -8.57 -24.20 -7.00
N PHE A 184 -9.76 -24.00 -7.57
CA PHE A 184 -10.23 -24.87 -8.67
C PHE A 184 -9.44 -24.66 -9.97
N ASN A 185 -8.83 -23.50 -10.16
CA ASN A 185 -8.07 -23.15 -11.36
C ASN A 185 -6.54 -23.26 -11.20
N ILE A 186 -6.06 -23.73 -10.05
CA ILE A 186 -4.62 -23.76 -9.71
C ILE A 186 -3.75 -24.53 -10.73
N PHE A 187 -4.31 -25.54 -11.41
CA PHE A 187 -3.63 -26.32 -12.42
C PHE A 187 -3.93 -25.92 -13.86
N THR A 188 -4.79 -24.92 -14.09
CA THR A 188 -5.19 -24.50 -15.44
C THR A 188 -3.99 -24.09 -16.28
N LEU A 189 -3.11 -23.21 -15.75
CA LEU A 189 -1.90 -22.79 -16.45
C LEU A 189 -0.91 -23.96 -16.68
N HIS A 190 -0.82 -24.90 -15.75
CA HIS A 190 -0.01 -26.10 -15.92
C HIS A 190 -0.55 -26.97 -17.08
N GLY A 191 -1.87 -27.10 -17.20
CA GLY A 191 -2.53 -27.81 -18.31
C GLY A 191 -2.17 -27.18 -19.67
N ILE A 192 -2.20 -25.85 -19.75
CA ILE A 192 -1.87 -25.10 -20.96
C ILE A 192 -0.37 -25.23 -21.30
N LEU A 193 0.49 -24.95 -20.34
CA LEU A 193 1.94 -24.82 -20.57
C LEU A 193 2.66 -26.16 -20.69
N ILE A 194 2.31 -27.15 -19.86
CA ILE A 194 2.98 -28.45 -19.79
C ILE A 194 2.30 -29.47 -20.72
N SER A 195 0.96 -29.61 -20.58
CA SER A 195 0.21 -30.61 -21.35
C SER A 195 -0.34 -30.09 -22.69
N LYS A 196 -0.06 -28.82 -23.03
CA LYS A 196 -0.49 -28.14 -24.28
C LYS A 196 -2.00 -28.23 -24.54
N MET A 197 -2.80 -28.18 -23.49
CA MET A 197 -4.26 -28.21 -23.58
C MET A 197 -4.82 -26.85 -24.02
N PRO A 198 -5.94 -26.80 -24.77
CA PRO A 198 -6.70 -25.57 -24.96
C PRO A 198 -7.24 -25.04 -23.62
N CYS A 199 -7.42 -23.72 -23.49
CA CYS A 199 -7.79 -23.07 -22.23
C CYS A 199 -9.01 -23.66 -21.54
N ASN A 200 -10.10 -23.88 -22.27
CA ASN A 200 -11.34 -24.49 -21.74
C ASN A 200 -11.11 -25.91 -21.19
N LYS A 201 -10.38 -26.75 -21.93
CA LYS A 201 -10.05 -28.11 -21.48
C LYS A 201 -9.10 -28.12 -20.28
N ALA A 202 -8.16 -27.18 -20.23
CA ALA A 202 -7.24 -27.02 -19.10
C ALA A 202 -7.97 -26.63 -17.82
N ASP A 203 -8.97 -25.76 -17.94
CA ASP A 203 -9.84 -25.33 -16.85
C ASP A 203 -10.68 -26.49 -16.30
N ASP A 204 -11.38 -27.19 -17.18
CA ASP A 204 -12.15 -28.39 -16.81
C ASP A 204 -11.26 -29.47 -16.17
N ASN A 205 -10.06 -29.68 -16.71
CA ASN A 205 -9.10 -30.63 -16.17
C ASN A 205 -8.60 -30.21 -14.77
N SER A 206 -8.31 -28.92 -14.55
CA SER A 206 -7.91 -28.40 -13.24
C SER A 206 -8.99 -28.67 -12.19
N ARG A 207 -10.25 -28.33 -12.51
CA ARG A 207 -11.40 -28.59 -11.64
C ARG A 207 -11.59 -30.08 -11.34
N ALA A 208 -11.44 -30.95 -12.34
CA ALA A 208 -11.52 -32.41 -12.18
C ALA A 208 -10.40 -32.94 -11.26
N ILE A 209 -9.17 -32.46 -11.44
CA ILE A 209 -8.04 -32.84 -10.59
C ILE A 209 -8.30 -32.46 -9.13
N ILE A 210 -8.72 -31.23 -8.87
CA ILE A 210 -8.97 -30.74 -7.50
C ILE A 210 -10.15 -31.49 -6.88
N LYS A 211 -11.28 -31.67 -7.57
CA LYS A 211 -12.42 -32.44 -7.06
C LYS A 211 -12.01 -33.85 -6.62
N LYS A 212 -11.13 -34.51 -7.37
CA LYS A 212 -10.65 -35.86 -7.07
C LYS A 212 -9.62 -35.92 -5.96
N ASN A 213 -8.76 -34.89 -5.82
CA ASN A 213 -7.56 -34.94 -4.99
C ASN A 213 -7.50 -33.87 -3.90
N TRP A 214 -8.57 -33.13 -3.61
CA TRP A 214 -8.55 -31.94 -2.75
C TRP A 214 -7.97 -32.20 -1.34
N LYS A 215 -8.30 -33.35 -0.72
CA LYS A 215 -7.75 -33.71 0.61
C LYS A 215 -6.23 -33.88 0.57
N HIS A 216 -5.74 -34.54 -0.50
CA HIS A 216 -4.30 -34.70 -0.68
C HIS A 216 -3.64 -33.37 -1.00
N TYR A 217 -4.26 -32.53 -1.83
CA TYR A 217 -3.77 -31.20 -2.17
C TYR A 217 -3.65 -30.33 -0.91
N LEU A 218 -4.72 -30.17 -0.11
CA LEU A 218 -4.68 -29.40 1.13
C LEU A 218 -3.66 -29.94 2.14
N LYS A 219 -3.49 -31.28 2.22
CA LYS A 219 -2.43 -31.86 3.06
C LYS A 219 -1.04 -31.43 2.59
N GLN A 220 -0.80 -31.33 1.29
CA GLN A 220 0.50 -30.90 0.75
C GLN A 220 0.74 -29.40 0.97
N GLU A 221 -0.30 -28.59 0.81
CA GLU A 221 -0.29 -27.16 1.19
C GLU A 221 0.12 -27.01 2.67
N PHE A 222 -0.59 -27.69 3.57
CA PHE A 222 -0.29 -27.64 5.00
C PHE A 222 1.17 -28.06 5.31
N ILE A 223 1.67 -29.12 4.67
CA ILE A 223 3.05 -29.56 4.84
C ILE A 223 4.03 -28.51 4.35
N PHE A 224 3.76 -27.88 3.20
CA PHE A 224 4.61 -26.82 2.64
C PHE A 224 4.70 -25.62 3.57
N PHE A 225 3.55 -25.10 4.05
CA PHE A 225 3.52 -23.98 5.00
C PHE A 225 4.16 -24.34 6.35
N ARG A 226 3.87 -25.53 6.87
CA ARG A 226 4.50 -26.03 8.10
C ARG A 226 6.03 -26.05 7.99
N ASP A 227 6.56 -26.58 6.89
CA ASP A 227 8.00 -26.69 6.70
C ASP A 227 8.65 -25.31 6.61
N ILE A 228 8.03 -24.35 5.93
CA ILE A 228 8.48 -22.95 5.91
C ILE A 228 8.42 -22.35 7.32
N ALA A 229 7.32 -22.53 8.06
CA ALA A 229 7.19 -22.03 9.42
C ALA A 229 8.28 -22.59 10.35
N ILE A 230 8.61 -23.88 10.22
CA ILE A 230 9.71 -24.50 11.00
C ILE A 230 11.05 -23.83 10.69
N TYR A 231 11.36 -23.53 9.41
CA TYR A 231 12.58 -22.82 9.05
C TYR A 231 12.63 -21.42 9.62
N TYR A 232 11.50 -20.70 9.60
CA TYR A 232 11.40 -19.39 10.24
C TYR A 232 11.63 -19.43 11.75
N ILE A 233 10.98 -20.39 12.44
CA ILE A 233 11.14 -20.56 13.88
C ILE A 233 12.61 -20.90 14.22
N LEU A 234 13.23 -21.84 13.49
CA LEU A 234 14.64 -22.18 13.71
C LEU A 234 15.55 -20.98 13.47
N PHE A 235 15.26 -20.19 12.44
CA PHE A 235 16.00 -18.97 12.16
C PHE A 235 15.87 -17.94 13.32
N VAL A 236 14.64 -17.66 13.78
CA VAL A 236 14.39 -16.75 14.91
C VAL A 236 15.12 -17.23 16.17
N VAL A 237 15.08 -18.54 16.45
CA VAL A 237 15.82 -19.11 17.60
C VAL A 237 17.33 -18.86 17.47
N VAL A 238 17.91 -19.07 16.29
CA VAL A 238 19.35 -18.79 16.05
C VAL A 238 19.66 -17.32 16.26
N VAL A 239 18.83 -16.41 15.74
CA VAL A 239 19.00 -14.96 15.92
C VAL A 239 18.94 -14.57 17.39
N VAL A 240 17.93 -15.05 18.12
CA VAL A 240 17.80 -14.79 19.57
C VAL A 240 19.02 -15.27 20.34
N ILE A 241 19.53 -16.46 20.02
CA ILE A 241 20.77 -16.98 20.64
C ILE A 241 21.97 -16.06 20.36
N LEU A 242 22.12 -15.60 19.12
CA LEU A 242 23.20 -14.68 18.73
C LEU A 242 23.10 -13.33 19.44
N VAL A 243 21.88 -12.79 19.61
CA VAL A 243 21.63 -11.57 20.40
C VAL A 243 22.07 -11.76 21.85
N ILE A 244 21.63 -12.86 22.47
CA ILE A 244 21.97 -13.15 23.88
C ILE A 244 23.49 -13.30 24.03
N ILE A 245 24.15 -14.03 23.14
CA ILE A 245 25.61 -14.20 23.17
C ILE A 245 26.31 -12.85 22.99
N GLY A 246 25.88 -12.02 22.05
CA GLY A 246 26.42 -10.68 21.83
C GLY A 246 26.26 -9.78 23.07
N ALA A 247 25.07 -9.74 23.65
CA ALA A 247 24.77 -8.95 24.82
C ALA A 247 25.62 -9.39 26.04
N VAL A 248 25.82 -10.70 26.23
CA VAL A 248 26.63 -11.22 27.35
C VAL A 248 28.12 -10.93 27.16
N ILE A 249 28.65 -11.01 25.94
CA ILE A 249 30.09 -10.81 25.67
C ILE A 249 30.48 -9.33 25.75
N TRP A 250 29.60 -8.41 25.33
CA TRP A 250 29.91 -6.98 25.20
C TRP A 250 29.03 -6.07 26.06
N ILE A 251 28.55 -6.57 27.21
CA ILE A 251 27.60 -5.87 28.08
C ILE A 251 28.06 -4.46 28.53
N ASP A 252 29.38 -4.25 28.58
CA ASP A 252 29.96 -2.98 29.00
C ASP A 252 30.43 -2.10 27.81
N ASN A 253 30.04 -2.42 26.58
CA ASN A 253 30.48 -1.67 25.39
C ASN A 253 29.32 -1.36 24.44
N ASP A 254 28.72 -0.20 24.63
CA ASP A 254 27.54 0.25 23.83
C ASP A 254 27.79 0.23 22.32
N HIS A 255 28.99 0.62 21.84
CA HIS A 255 29.32 0.57 20.42
C HIS A 255 29.34 -0.86 19.87
N MET A 256 29.77 -1.83 20.64
CA MET A 256 29.78 -3.23 20.20
C MET A 256 28.39 -3.84 20.26
N ILE A 257 27.60 -3.49 21.27
CA ILE A 257 26.19 -3.90 21.35
C ILE A 257 25.44 -3.39 20.11
N ARG A 258 25.52 -2.11 19.80
CA ARG A 258 24.91 -1.47 18.66
C ARG A 258 25.35 -2.09 17.33
N PHE A 259 26.65 -2.40 17.16
CA PHE A 259 27.14 -3.12 15.98
C PHE A 259 26.48 -4.49 15.83
N VAL A 260 26.37 -5.27 16.91
CA VAL A 260 25.72 -6.60 16.88
C VAL A 260 24.25 -6.48 16.53
N GLU A 261 23.53 -5.52 17.09
CA GLU A 261 22.12 -5.24 16.79
C GLU A 261 21.91 -4.87 15.32
N LEU A 262 22.72 -3.95 14.78
CA LEU A 262 22.69 -3.57 13.37
C LEU A 262 22.99 -4.76 12.45
N PHE A 263 24.00 -5.57 12.78
CA PHE A 263 24.34 -6.76 11.99
C PHE A 263 23.20 -7.78 11.98
N ILE A 264 22.56 -8.00 13.13
CA ILE A 264 21.40 -8.89 13.25
C ILE A 264 20.21 -8.32 12.46
N ALA A 265 19.92 -7.04 12.63
CA ALA A 265 18.84 -6.34 11.95
C ALA A 265 18.96 -6.46 10.42
N LEU A 266 20.12 -6.13 9.87
CA LEU A 266 20.41 -6.24 8.43
C LEU A 266 20.36 -7.68 7.94
N THR A 267 20.86 -8.63 8.75
CA THR A 267 20.79 -10.07 8.40
C THR A 267 19.35 -10.55 8.36
N CYS A 268 18.51 -10.15 9.31
CA CYS A 268 17.08 -10.45 9.35
C CYS A 268 16.37 -9.85 8.12
N ALA A 269 16.61 -8.58 7.82
CA ALA A 269 16.03 -7.90 6.66
C ALA A 269 16.36 -8.60 5.34
N VAL A 270 17.63 -8.92 5.11
CA VAL A 270 18.07 -9.65 3.91
C VAL A 270 17.43 -11.03 3.84
N LEU A 271 17.37 -11.76 4.95
CA LEU A 271 16.78 -13.10 4.97
C LEU A 271 15.28 -13.08 4.72
N VAL A 272 14.53 -12.15 5.31
CA VAL A 272 13.09 -12.02 5.05
C VAL A 272 12.86 -11.63 3.58
N THR A 273 13.60 -10.64 3.06
CA THR A 273 13.49 -10.23 1.65
C THR A 273 13.79 -11.38 0.68
N VAL A 274 14.86 -12.14 0.94
CA VAL A 274 15.21 -13.30 0.12
C VAL A 274 14.16 -14.40 0.23
N THR A 275 13.69 -14.69 1.45
CA THR A 275 12.69 -15.77 1.67
C THR A 275 11.35 -15.41 1.04
N THR A 276 10.87 -14.19 1.20
CA THR A 276 9.62 -13.73 0.57
C THR A 276 9.72 -13.76 -0.95
N SER A 277 10.87 -13.35 -1.51
CA SER A 277 11.10 -13.41 -2.95
C SER A 277 11.17 -14.85 -3.49
N LEU A 278 11.68 -15.80 -2.70
CA LEU A 278 11.80 -17.21 -3.11
C LEU A 278 10.53 -18.01 -2.85
N PHE A 279 9.72 -17.61 -1.86
CA PHE A 279 8.52 -18.32 -1.41
C PHE A 279 7.59 -18.70 -2.57
N GLN A 280 7.24 -17.73 -3.37
CA GLN A 280 6.38 -17.88 -4.53
C GLN A 280 6.92 -18.93 -5.52
N SER A 281 8.21 -18.81 -5.88
CA SER A 281 8.80 -19.75 -6.84
C SER A 281 8.88 -21.16 -6.28
N TYR A 282 9.13 -21.30 -4.98
CA TYR A 282 9.08 -22.61 -4.30
C TYR A 282 7.68 -23.18 -4.29
N TYR A 283 6.67 -22.34 -4.06
CA TYR A 283 5.27 -22.74 -4.14
C TYR A 283 4.92 -23.25 -5.55
N VAL A 284 5.31 -22.53 -6.60
CA VAL A 284 5.09 -22.97 -7.98
C VAL A 284 5.78 -24.30 -8.28
N ILE A 285 7.00 -24.53 -7.77
CA ILE A 285 7.68 -25.83 -7.92
C ILE A 285 6.88 -26.96 -7.24
N MET A 286 6.35 -26.71 -6.04
CA MET A 286 5.50 -27.66 -5.31
C MET A 286 4.23 -27.98 -6.10
N VAL A 287 3.50 -26.95 -6.55
CA VAL A 287 2.27 -27.12 -7.34
C VAL A 287 2.55 -27.83 -8.66
N THR A 288 3.64 -27.50 -9.34
CA THR A 288 4.07 -28.19 -10.57
C THR A 288 4.33 -29.68 -10.31
N LYS A 289 5.03 -30.04 -9.22
CA LYS A 289 5.26 -31.44 -8.82
C LYS A 289 3.94 -32.18 -8.57
N LEU A 290 2.97 -31.52 -7.92
CA LEU A 290 1.62 -32.09 -7.71
C LEU A 290 0.86 -32.28 -9.02
N TYR A 291 0.97 -31.34 -9.96
CA TYR A 291 0.40 -31.48 -11.31
C TYR A 291 0.91 -32.74 -12.00
N TYR A 292 2.24 -32.94 -12.05
CA TYR A 292 2.84 -34.17 -12.63
C TYR A 292 2.32 -35.45 -11.95
N ARG A 293 2.16 -35.43 -10.63
CA ARG A 293 1.62 -36.55 -9.88
C ARG A 293 0.19 -36.88 -10.26
N TYR A 294 -0.67 -35.85 -10.30
CA TYR A 294 -2.10 -36.05 -10.57
C TYR A 294 -2.40 -36.43 -12.02
N MET A 295 -1.54 -35.98 -12.93
CA MET A 295 -1.60 -36.33 -14.34
C MET A 295 -0.93 -37.69 -14.68
N GLY A 296 -0.33 -38.37 -13.70
CA GLY A 296 0.36 -39.64 -13.92
C GLY A 296 1.70 -39.51 -14.66
N LEU A 297 2.30 -38.30 -14.69
CA LEU A 297 3.53 -37.98 -15.40
C LEU A 297 4.79 -38.11 -14.52
N LEU A 298 4.72 -38.81 -13.39
CA LEU A 298 5.83 -38.90 -12.43
C LEU A 298 7.09 -39.55 -13.04
N GLY A 299 6.95 -40.44 -14.03
CA GLY A 299 8.09 -41.04 -14.72
C GLY A 299 8.96 -40.06 -15.50
N ALA A 300 8.45 -38.86 -15.79
CA ALA A 300 9.21 -37.77 -16.42
C ALA A 300 10.09 -37.01 -15.44
N LEU A 301 9.91 -37.17 -14.13
CA LEU A 301 10.62 -36.41 -13.10
C LEU A 301 11.98 -37.05 -12.78
N LEU A 302 12.97 -36.22 -12.53
CA LEU A 302 14.29 -36.63 -12.03
C LEU A 302 14.13 -37.17 -10.59
N PRO A 303 14.63 -38.37 -10.26
CA PRO A 303 14.63 -38.89 -8.90
C PRO A 303 15.36 -37.95 -7.92
N ASP A 304 14.77 -37.70 -6.75
CA ASP A 304 15.34 -36.78 -5.73
C ASP A 304 16.74 -37.24 -5.25
N GLU A 305 17.01 -38.55 -5.21
CA GLU A 305 18.31 -39.11 -4.79
C GLU A 305 19.48 -38.72 -5.69
N LYS A 306 19.23 -38.40 -6.96
CA LYS A 306 20.26 -37.93 -7.91
C LYS A 306 20.54 -36.41 -7.81
N ARG A 307 19.80 -35.68 -6.97
CA ARG A 307 19.95 -34.26 -6.78
C ARG A 307 20.94 -33.98 -5.66
N LYS A 308 22.21 -33.71 -5.98
CA LYS A 308 23.24 -33.37 -5.00
C LYS A 308 23.29 -31.88 -4.75
N VAL A 309 23.28 -31.46 -3.46
CA VAL A 309 23.59 -30.06 -3.07
C VAL A 309 25.06 -29.83 -3.37
N LYS A 310 25.37 -28.90 -4.26
CA LYS A 310 26.75 -28.52 -4.54
C LYS A 310 27.29 -27.71 -3.35
N TRP A 311 28.46 -28.07 -2.85
CA TRP A 311 29.22 -27.39 -1.79
C TRP A 311 29.45 -25.88 -2.03
N PHE A 312 29.09 -25.44 -3.22
CA PHE A 312 29.12 -24.07 -3.72
C PHE A 312 28.26 -23.08 -2.91
N PHE A 313 27.25 -23.56 -2.18
CA PHE A 313 26.37 -22.74 -1.34
C PHE A 313 27.15 -22.09 -0.18
N PHE A 314 28.00 -22.83 0.53
CA PHE A 314 28.76 -22.30 1.68
C PHE A 314 29.79 -21.25 1.30
N ARG A 315 30.46 -21.41 0.13
CA ARG A 315 31.40 -20.39 -0.37
C ARG A 315 30.68 -19.10 -0.73
N ARG A 316 29.46 -19.16 -1.27
CA ARG A 316 28.64 -17.98 -1.58
C ARG A 316 28.08 -17.32 -0.32
N LEU A 317 27.69 -18.08 0.70
CA LEU A 317 27.23 -17.54 1.96
C LEU A 317 28.29 -16.62 2.60
N ALA A 318 29.56 -17.02 2.57
CA ALA A 318 30.66 -16.17 3.04
C ALA A 318 30.77 -14.86 2.24
N MET A 319 30.50 -14.87 0.92
CA MET A 319 30.48 -13.66 0.09
C MET A 319 29.36 -12.68 0.44
N TYR A 320 28.28 -13.12 1.07
CA TYR A 320 27.20 -12.22 1.53
C TYR A 320 27.44 -11.69 2.95
N ILE A 321 28.13 -12.45 3.80
CA ILE A 321 28.42 -12.03 5.18
C ILE A 321 29.37 -10.81 5.21
N ILE A 322 30.40 -10.78 4.37
CA ILE A 322 31.40 -9.69 4.35
C ILE A 322 30.74 -8.32 4.09
N PRO A 323 29.91 -8.14 3.02
CA PRO A 323 29.21 -6.86 2.83
C PRO A 323 28.30 -6.47 3.99
N LEU A 324 27.62 -7.44 4.64
CA LEU A 324 26.77 -7.16 5.80
C LEU A 324 27.58 -6.66 7.00
N VAL A 325 28.72 -7.30 7.28
CA VAL A 325 29.63 -6.85 8.34
C VAL A 325 30.15 -5.44 8.06
N LEU A 326 30.60 -5.17 6.81
CA LEU A 326 31.11 -3.85 6.43
C LEU A 326 30.03 -2.78 6.51
N LEU A 327 28.80 -3.09 6.07
CA LEU A 327 27.67 -2.18 6.16
C LEU A 327 27.30 -1.91 7.63
N SER A 328 27.27 -2.94 8.48
CA SER A 328 27.00 -2.79 9.90
C SER A 328 28.05 -1.94 10.61
N LEU A 329 29.34 -2.12 10.24
CA LEU A 329 30.43 -1.27 10.75
C LEU A 329 30.28 0.18 10.30
N LEU A 330 29.95 0.42 9.04
CA LEU A 330 29.72 1.76 8.51
C LEU A 330 28.57 2.44 9.23
N LEU A 331 27.42 1.77 9.34
CA LEU A 331 26.24 2.30 10.01
C LEU A 331 26.48 2.52 11.51
N ASN A 332 27.25 1.66 12.17
CA ASN A 332 27.61 1.85 13.58
C ASN A 332 28.55 3.04 13.77
N THR A 333 29.48 3.29 12.83
CA THR A 333 30.42 4.41 12.91
C THR A 333 29.73 5.76 12.71
N TYR A 334 28.74 5.80 11.80
CA TYR A 334 27.99 7.02 11.45
C TYR A 334 26.54 6.93 11.92
N PHE A 335 26.31 6.31 13.09
CA PHE A 335 24.96 5.99 13.56
C PHE A 335 24.11 7.25 13.72
N ASP A 336 24.65 8.23 14.42
CA ASP A 336 23.93 9.46 14.74
C ASP A 336 23.66 10.32 13.49
N GLU A 337 24.60 10.34 12.53
CA GLU A 337 24.47 11.13 11.30
C GLU A 337 23.55 10.49 10.27
N ILE A 338 23.50 9.14 10.22
CA ILE A 338 22.77 8.42 9.16
C ILE A 338 21.40 7.94 9.65
N LEU A 339 21.33 7.41 10.86
CA LEU A 339 20.17 6.68 11.37
C LEU A 339 19.32 7.46 12.35
N VAL A 340 19.94 8.27 13.22
CA VAL A 340 19.18 9.08 14.17
C VAL A 340 18.57 10.28 13.45
N LYS A 341 17.27 10.21 13.25
CA LYS A 341 16.50 11.31 12.68
C LYS A 341 15.65 11.96 13.76
N LYS A 342 15.56 13.27 13.73
CA LYS A 342 14.54 14.04 14.43
C LYS A 342 13.51 14.50 13.44
N THR A 343 12.29 14.65 13.87
CA THR A 343 11.18 15.10 13.04
C THR A 343 10.57 16.38 13.61
N ASN A 344 10.12 17.24 12.72
CA ASN A 344 9.32 18.43 13.02
C ASN A 344 7.95 18.35 12.34
N VAL A 345 7.46 17.13 12.09
CA VAL A 345 6.17 16.89 11.46
C VAL A 345 5.07 17.54 12.28
N GLY A 346 4.28 18.42 11.65
CA GLY A 346 3.12 19.04 12.26
C GLY A 346 1.93 18.10 12.24
N ILE A 347 1.29 17.90 13.39
CA ILE A 347 0.07 17.10 13.49
C ILE A 347 -1.14 18.01 13.29
N ILE A 348 -2.03 17.63 12.37
CA ILE A 348 -3.28 18.33 12.05
C ILE A 348 -4.43 17.46 12.50
N ALA A 349 -5.30 17.99 13.35
CA ALA A 349 -6.48 17.31 13.84
C ALA A 349 -7.55 17.27 12.73
N HIS A 350 -7.91 16.08 12.27
CA HIS A 350 -8.95 15.89 11.26
C HIS A 350 -10.33 16.22 11.83
N ARG A 351 -11.19 16.91 11.09
CA ARG A 351 -12.53 17.36 11.51
C ARG A 351 -12.54 18.06 12.86
N ALA A 352 -11.75 19.08 13.01
CA ALA A 352 -11.53 19.90 14.19
C ALA A 352 -10.69 19.22 15.28
N GLY A 353 -11.15 18.17 15.91
CA GLY A 353 -10.49 17.53 17.06
C GLY A 353 -10.11 16.06 16.87
N GLY A 354 -10.37 15.50 15.69
CA GLY A 354 -10.18 14.07 15.45
C GLY A 354 -11.13 13.24 16.33
N ALA A 355 -10.59 12.20 16.96
CA ALA A 355 -11.31 11.31 17.87
C ALA A 355 -11.29 11.80 19.35
N GLU A 356 -10.78 13.00 19.61
CA GLU A 356 -10.60 13.52 20.97
C GLU A 356 -11.81 14.39 21.45
N ALA A 357 -12.68 14.79 20.51
CA ALA A 357 -13.89 15.56 20.77
C ALA A 357 -14.90 15.37 19.61
N PRO A 358 -16.20 15.81 19.78
CA PRO A 358 -17.16 15.75 18.69
C PRO A 358 -16.66 16.44 17.41
N GLU A 359 -16.83 15.77 16.26
CA GLU A 359 -16.28 16.22 14.98
C GLU A 359 -16.86 17.58 14.55
N ASN A 360 -16.01 18.42 13.94
CA ASN A 360 -16.40 19.69 13.34
C ASN A 360 -17.08 20.66 14.32
N THR A 361 -16.57 20.73 15.56
CA THR A 361 -17.07 21.59 16.63
C THR A 361 -16.00 22.51 17.20
N VAL A 362 -16.42 23.56 17.91
CA VAL A 362 -15.50 24.42 18.68
C VAL A 362 -14.75 23.60 19.74
N LYS A 363 -15.41 22.64 20.40
CA LYS A 363 -14.73 21.72 21.33
C LYS A 363 -13.65 20.91 20.67
N GLY A 364 -13.85 20.51 19.40
CA GLY A 364 -12.83 19.83 18.60
C GLY A 364 -11.58 20.67 18.45
N VAL A 365 -11.71 21.95 18.08
CA VAL A 365 -10.57 22.88 17.99
C VAL A 365 -9.87 23.04 19.33
N GLU A 366 -10.62 23.19 20.43
CA GLU A 366 -10.06 23.29 21.78
C GLU A 366 -9.30 22.01 22.18
N ALA A 367 -9.82 20.84 21.83
CA ALA A 367 -9.14 19.56 22.05
C ALA A 367 -7.82 19.51 21.25
N ALA A 368 -7.83 19.87 19.97
CA ALA A 368 -6.62 19.91 19.14
C ALA A 368 -5.53 20.82 19.76
N ILE A 369 -5.93 22.02 20.24
CA ILE A 369 -5.02 22.94 20.93
C ILE A 369 -4.46 22.30 22.21
N SER A 370 -5.31 21.66 23.00
CA SER A 370 -4.92 21.05 24.28
C SER A 370 -3.92 19.91 24.15
N TYR A 371 -3.97 19.17 23.04
CA TYR A 371 -3.02 18.11 22.72
C TYR A 371 -1.79 18.60 21.92
N GLY A 372 -1.66 19.90 21.70
CA GLY A 372 -0.49 20.49 21.04
C GLY A 372 -0.43 20.21 19.54
N ALA A 373 -1.58 20.05 18.88
CA ALA A 373 -1.63 19.95 17.43
C ALA A 373 -1.11 21.23 16.76
N TYR A 374 -0.43 21.08 15.62
CA TYR A 374 0.00 22.18 14.77
C TYR A 374 -1.19 22.89 14.13
N GLY A 375 -2.18 22.12 13.70
CA GLY A 375 -3.35 22.64 13.00
C GLY A 375 -4.60 21.83 13.29
N SER A 376 -5.73 22.40 12.90
CA SER A 376 -7.05 21.78 12.96
C SER A 376 -7.69 21.89 11.58
N GLU A 377 -8.11 20.77 11.03
CA GLU A 377 -8.82 20.71 9.75
C GLU A 377 -10.32 20.70 10.00
N ILE A 378 -11.07 21.44 9.18
CA ILE A 378 -12.53 21.57 9.26
C ILE A 378 -13.17 21.53 7.88
N ASP A 379 -14.38 21.01 7.78
CA ASP A 379 -15.17 20.93 6.56
C ASP A 379 -16.26 21.99 6.51
N ILE A 380 -16.25 22.91 5.54
CA ILE A 380 -17.27 23.94 5.45
C ILE A 380 -18.24 23.74 4.29
N GLN A 381 -19.50 24.08 4.52
CA GLN A 381 -20.57 24.06 3.53
C GLN A 381 -21.44 25.34 3.65
N ARG A 382 -22.06 25.77 2.53
CA ARG A 382 -22.88 26.99 2.47
C ARG A 382 -24.35 26.65 2.73
N THR A 383 -25.02 27.44 3.58
CA THR A 383 -26.45 27.37 3.87
C THR A 383 -27.31 27.98 2.75
N ALA A 384 -28.63 27.79 2.80
CA ALA A 384 -29.59 28.38 1.84
C ALA A 384 -29.57 29.92 1.83
N ASP A 385 -29.28 30.53 2.97
CA ASP A 385 -29.23 31.99 3.18
C ASP A 385 -27.79 32.56 3.14
N GLY A 386 -26.80 31.75 2.71
CA GLY A 386 -25.45 32.20 2.36
C GLY A 386 -24.43 32.24 3.49
N TYR A 387 -24.73 31.68 4.66
CA TYR A 387 -23.76 31.51 5.75
C TYR A 387 -22.92 30.24 5.56
N TYR A 388 -21.81 30.12 6.28
CA TYR A 388 -20.91 28.96 6.25
C TYR A 388 -20.96 28.21 7.57
N ILE A 389 -21.34 26.94 7.53
CA ILE A 389 -21.38 26.03 8.66
C ILE A 389 -20.34 24.94 8.53
N VAL A 390 -19.99 24.30 9.63
CA VAL A 390 -18.99 23.22 9.65
C VAL A 390 -19.70 21.87 9.72
N ASN A 391 -19.59 21.09 8.64
CA ASN A 391 -20.20 19.76 8.50
C ASN A 391 -19.53 18.96 7.38
N HIS A 392 -19.12 17.74 7.68
CA HIS A 392 -18.46 16.87 6.71
C HIS A 392 -19.44 16.25 5.69
N ASP A 393 -20.55 15.71 6.15
CA ASP A 393 -21.46 14.91 5.32
C ASP A 393 -22.30 15.78 4.38
N VAL A 394 -22.84 15.16 3.34
CA VAL A 394 -23.73 15.84 2.36
C VAL A 394 -25.03 16.32 3.03
N ASN A 395 -25.42 15.72 4.16
CA ASN A 395 -26.61 16.06 4.92
C ASN A 395 -26.35 15.84 6.42
N PHE A 396 -27.32 16.21 7.26
CA PHE A 396 -27.22 16.10 8.71
C PHE A 396 -27.68 14.75 9.29
N ALA A 397 -27.91 13.72 8.45
CA ALA A 397 -28.54 12.46 8.90
C ALA A 397 -27.73 11.71 9.98
N ARG A 398 -26.39 11.68 9.86
CA ARG A 398 -25.52 10.92 10.77
C ARG A 398 -25.40 11.58 12.14
N LEU A 399 -25.18 12.89 12.17
CA LEU A 399 -24.89 13.62 13.40
C LEU A 399 -26.12 14.26 14.05
N CYS A 400 -27.11 14.69 13.24
CA CYS A 400 -28.25 15.42 13.74
C CYS A 400 -29.60 14.72 13.48
N SER A 401 -29.60 13.50 12.90
CA SER A 401 -30.82 12.76 12.52
C SER A 401 -31.75 13.50 11.56
N ASP A 402 -31.24 14.51 10.83
CA ASP A 402 -31.96 15.28 9.81
C ASP A 402 -31.42 14.95 8.42
N LYS A 403 -32.28 14.64 7.45
CA LYS A 403 -31.89 14.25 6.10
C LYS A 403 -31.70 15.43 5.14
N ARG A 404 -32.04 16.66 5.58
CA ARG A 404 -31.86 17.87 4.79
C ARG A 404 -30.36 18.16 4.62
N LYS A 405 -30.05 18.83 3.53
CA LYS A 405 -28.68 19.28 3.20
C LYS A 405 -28.47 20.70 3.70
N PRO A 406 -27.22 21.13 3.92
CA PRO A 406 -26.91 22.51 4.28
C PRO A 406 -27.53 23.56 3.33
N GLU A 407 -27.44 23.33 2.02
CA GLU A 407 -27.99 24.24 1.02
C GLU A 407 -29.53 24.29 0.96
N GLU A 408 -30.23 23.45 1.70
CA GLU A 408 -31.69 23.40 1.81
C GLU A 408 -32.23 24.08 3.08
N MET A 409 -31.34 24.55 3.96
CA MET A 409 -31.69 25.09 5.29
C MET A 409 -31.06 26.46 5.50
N THR A 410 -31.78 27.34 6.22
CA THR A 410 -31.23 28.59 6.74
C THR A 410 -30.33 28.34 7.95
N LEU A 411 -29.46 29.29 8.27
CA LEU A 411 -28.62 29.20 9.47
C LEU A 411 -29.46 29.02 10.74
N ASP A 412 -30.55 29.74 10.88
CA ASP A 412 -31.43 29.64 12.06
C ASP A 412 -31.99 28.21 12.22
N GLU A 413 -32.46 27.59 11.12
CA GLU A 413 -32.92 26.20 11.13
C GLU A 413 -31.80 25.20 11.50
N ILE A 414 -30.57 25.44 11.03
CA ILE A 414 -29.42 24.58 11.35
C ILE A 414 -29.01 24.73 12.82
N LYS A 415 -29.07 25.94 13.37
CA LYS A 415 -28.76 26.18 14.79
C LYS A 415 -29.76 25.53 15.77
N GLU A 416 -30.96 25.19 15.34
CA GLU A 416 -31.89 24.39 16.11
C GLU A 416 -31.48 22.91 16.19
N LEU A 417 -30.69 22.42 15.23
CA LEU A 417 -30.24 21.03 15.23
C LEU A 417 -29.32 20.77 16.45
N THR A 418 -29.37 19.52 16.92
CA THR A 418 -28.45 19.02 17.93
C THR A 418 -27.52 18.01 17.28
N LEU A 419 -26.22 18.29 17.29
CA LEU A 419 -25.16 17.43 16.81
C LEU A 419 -24.84 16.42 17.91
N THR A 420 -25.01 15.13 17.62
CA THR A 420 -24.62 14.03 18.51
C THR A 420 -23.66 13.11 17.77
N ASP A 421 -22.37 13.24 18.10
CA ASP A 421 -21.35 12.37 17.54
C ASP A 421 -21.49 10.97 18.15
N PRO A 422 -21.53 9.89 17.35
CA PRO A 422 -21.61 8.52 17.86
C PRO A 422 -20.48 8.13 18.82
N ASN A 423 -19.31 8.78 18.73
CA ASN A 423 -18.21 8.53 19.64
C ASN A 423 -18.36 9.32 20.97
N PHE A 424 -19.21 10.36 20.99
CA PHE A 424 -19.47 11.23 22.14
C PHE A 424 -20.98 11.39 22.38
N PRO A 425 -21.74 10.30 22.61
CA PRO A 425 -23.19 10.34 22.68
C PRO A 425 -23.72 11.18 23.86
N ASP A 426 -22.93 11.32 24.92
CA ASP A 426 -23.29 12.05 26.13
C ASP A 426 -22.84 13.53 26.08
N ASP A 427 -22.22 13.97 24.97
CA ASP A 427 -21.72 15.33 24.77
C ASP A 427 -22.30 15.98 23.51
N PRO A 428 -23.59 16.26 23.47
CA PRO A 428 -24.26 16.88 22.32
C PRO A 428 -23.83 18.34 22.15
N GLU A 429 -23.61 18.75 20.90
CA GLU A 429 -23.21 20.09 20.51
C GLU A 429 -24.21 20.75 19.54
N LYS A 430 -23.96 22.00 19.20
CA LYS A 430 -24.61 22.70 18.10
C LYS A 430 -23.72 22.68 16.87
N VAL A 431 -24.31 22.71 15.69
CA VAL A 431 -23.55 22.88 14.44
C VAL A 431 -22.85 24.25 14.49
N ALA A 432 -21.52 24.24 14.37
CA ALA A 432 -20.72 25.47 14.41
C ALA A 432 -20.79 26.22 13.08
N THR A 433 -20.64 27.54 13.14
CA THR A 433 -20.35 28.38 11.97
C THR A 433 -18.84 28.49 11.76
N LEU A 434 -18.42 28.89 10.56
CA LEU A 434 -17.01 29.19 10.26
C LEU A 434 -16.49 30.27 11.21
N GLU A 435 -17.26 31.31 11.45
CA GLU A 435 -16.87 32.43 12.31
C GLU A 435 -16.64 31.99 13.76
N GLU A 436 -17.48 31.09 14.31
CA GLU A 436 -17.31 30.53 15.66
C GLU A 436 -16.00 29.73 15.77
N ILE A 437 -15.65 28.96 14.72
CA ILE A 437 -14.40 28.20 14.67
C ILE A 437 -13.19 29.15 14.54
N LEU A 438 -13.27 30.17 13.68
CA LEU A 438 -12.20 31.16 13.52
C LEU A 438 -11.93 31.88 14.85
N ASP A 439 -12.99 32.28 15.58
CA ASP A 439 -12.84 32.95 16.88
C ASP A 439 -12.17 32.04 17.93
N ALA A 440 -12.47 30.74 17.92
CA ALA A 440 -11.83 29.78 18.82
C ALA A 440 -10.37 29.51 18.49
N ALA A 441 -10.00 29.54 17.20
CA ALA A 441 -8.68 29.20 16.70
C ALA A 441 -7.71 30.40 16.69
N LYS A 442 -8.21 31.63 16.69
CA LYS A 442 -7.40 32.84 16.49
C LYS A 442 -6.21 32.93 17.45
N ASP A 443 -5.03 33.16 16.89
CA ASP A 443 -3.74 33.25 17.58
C ASP A 443 -3.32 31.99 18.38
N ARG A 444 -3.98 30.84 18.12
CA ARG A 444 -3.77 29.62 18.91
C ARG A 444 -3.42 28.40 18.06
N ILE A 445 -4.01 28.25 16.88
CA ILE A 445 -3.82 27.07 16.02
C ILE A 445 -4.07 27.42 14.56
N VAL A 446 -3.33 26.80 13.63
CA VAL A 446 -3.56 26.95 12.18
C VAL A 446 -4.83 26.21 11.77
N LEU A 447 -5.69 26.82 10.97
CA LEU A 447 -6.88 26.21 10.41
C LEU A 447 -6.66 25.77 8.96
N PHE A 448 -6.98 24.51 8.69
CA PHE A 448 -7.07 23.93 7.35
C PHE A 448 -8.56 23.81 6.99
N ILE A 449 -9.05 24.69 6.12
CA ILE A 449 -10.48 24.87 5.84
C ILE A 449 -10.83 24.16 4.53
N GLU A 450 -11.49 22.99 4.61
CA GLU A 450 -11.91 22.24 3.40
C GLU A 450 -13.19 22.84 2.79
N LEU A 451 -13.05 23.32 1.55
CA LEU A 451 -14.17 23.79 0.73
C LEU A 451 -14.92 22.58 0.18
N LYS A 452 -16.06 22.23 0.80
CA LYS A 452 -16.73 20.95 0.60
C LYS A 452 -18.18 21.06 0.16
N GLY A 453 -18.76 19.92 -0.19
CA GLY A 453 -20.18 19.79 -0.56
C GLY A 453 -20.50 20.27 -1.97
N ASN A 454 -21.81 20.29 -2.27
CA ASN A 454 -22.34 20.71 -3.57
C ASN A 454 -22.16 22.21 -3.81
N THR A 455 -22.06 22.99 -2.75
CA THR A 455 -21.94 24.46 -2.76
C THR A 455 -20.50 24.95 -2.85
N ALA A 456 -19.52 24.05 -2.88
CA ALA A 456 -18.11 24.41 -3.07
C ALA A 456 -17.88 24.89 -4.50
N ASP A 457 -17.82 26.21 -4.66
CA ASP A 457 -17.66 26.97 -5.89
C ASP A 457 -16.76 28.19 -5.66
N GLU A 458 -16.48 28.96 -6.71
CA GLU A 458 -15.65 30.18 -6.63
C GLU A 458 -16.24 31.26 -5.69
N GLN A 459 -17.57 31.33 -5.59
CA GLN A 459 -18.23 32.23 -4.65
C GLN A 459 -17.91 31.86 -3.20
N MET A 460 -17.86 30.56 -2.86
CA MET A 460 -17.44 30.10 -1.53
C MET A 460 -16.00 30.55 -1.24
N VAL A 461 -15.09 30.42 -2.21
CA VAL A 461 -13.70 30.90 -2.06
C VAL A 461 -13.69 32.40 -1.72
N ASP A 462 -14.42 33.21 -2.50
CA ASP A 462 -14.45 34.67 -2.34
C ASP A 462 -14.97 35.07 -0.96
N ASP A 463 -16.07 34.45 -0.53
CA ASP A 463 -16.72 34.77 0.74
C ASP A 463 -15.85 34.32 1.94
N VAL A 464 -15.28 33.11 1.88
CA VAL A 464 -14.41 32.57 2.94
C VAL A 464 -13.14 33.42 3.08
N VAL A 465 -12.49 33.79 1.97
CA VAL A 465 -11.31 34.68 2.00
C VAL A 465 -11.65 36.04 2.59
N LYS A 466 -12.84 36.57 2.29
CA LYS A 466 -13.31 37.82 2.90
C LYS A 466 -13.47 37.69 4.41
N ILE A 467 -14.15 36.64 4.89
CA ILE A 467 -14.34 36.35 6.32
C ILE A 467 -13.00 36.22 7.05
N ILE A 468 -12.06 35.43 6.48
CA ILE A 468 -10.71 35.23 7.03
C ILE A 468 -9.98 36.59 7.18
N LYS A 469 -10.05 37.45 6.16
CA LYS A 469 -9.43 38.78 6.20
C LYS A 469 -10.08 39.72 7.20
N GLU A 470 -11.41 39.70 7.31
CA GLU A 470 -12.16 40.49 8.29
C GLU A 470 -11.82 40.07 9.74
N LYS A 471 -11.48 38.79 9.96
CA LYS A 471 -11.00 38.27 11.24
C LYS A 471 -9.50 38.47 11.47
N ASP A 472 -8.75 38.99 10.49
CA ASP A 472 -7.28 39.14 10.53
C ASP A 472 -6.56 37.80 10.80
N MET A 473 -6.95 36.77 10.02
CA MET A 473 -6.42 35.38 10.14
C MET A 473 -5.83 34.85 8.83
N ALA A 474 -5.47 35.75 7.88
CA ALA A 474 -4.98 35.35 6.56
C ALA A 474 -3.73 34.45 6.63
N ASP A 475 -2.82 34.71 7.56
CA ASP A 475 -1.58 33.97 7.75
C ASP A 475 -1.76 32.71 8.63
N GLN A 476 -2.98 32.49 9.13
CA GLN A 476 -3.32 31.39 10.04
C GLN A 476 -4.30 30.38 9.42
N CYS A 477 -4.72 30.62 8.16
CA CYS A 477 -5.67 29.76 7.47
C CYS A 477 -5.10 29.24 6.15
N VAL A 478 -5.31 27.96 5.88
CA VAL A 478 -5.00 27.28 4.62
C VAL A 478 -6.31 26.80 4.00
N LEU A 479 -6.61 27.20 2.76
CA LEU A 479 -7.79 26.71 2.04
C LEU A 479 -7.47 25.39 1.37
N ILE A 480 -8.25 24.36 1.66
CA ILE A 480 -8.01 23.01 1.12
C ILE A 480 -9.23 22.52 0.34
N SER A 481 -9.03 21.68 -0.68
CA SER A 481 -10.14 21.07 -1.42
C SER A 481 -9.69 19.83 -2.21
N LEU A 482 -10.63 18.89 -2.40
CA LEU A 482 -10.54 17.81 -3.40
C LEU A 482 -10.84 18.31 -4.82
N LYS A 483 -11.36 19.54 -5.00
CA LYS A 483 -11.65 20.16 -6.30
C LYS A 483 -10.48 21.05 -6.72
N TYR A 484 -9.63 20.56 -7.62
CA TYR A 484 -8.44 21.31 -8.07
C TYR A 484 -8.75 22.68 -8.64
N ASN A 485 -9.87 22.82 -9.38
CA ASN A 485 -10.25 24.11 -9.95
C ASN A 485 -10.46 25.21 -8.89
N LEU A 486 -10.89 24.86 -7.67
CA LEU A 486 -11.03 25.83 -6.58
C LEU A 486 -9.68 26.26 -6.04
N ILE A 487 -8.74 25.32 -5.91
CA ILE A 487 -7.38 25.61 -5.47
C ILE A 487 -6.65 26.48 -6.49
N ASP A 488 -6.74 26.15 -7.78
CA ASP A 488 -6.18 26.98 -8.87
C ASP A 488 -6.81 28.39 -8.90
N TYR A 489 -8.10 28.51 -8.55
CA TYR A 489 -8.75 29.81 -8.39
C TYR A 489 -8.21 30.59 -7.17
N VAL A 490 -7.99 29.92 -6.01
CA VAL A 490 -7.35 30.56 -4.84
C VAL A 490 -5.97 31.10 -5.22
N GLU A 491 -5.13 30.29 -5.82
CA GLU A 491 -3.77 30.65 -6.23
C GLU A 491 -3.76 31.83 -7.22
N SER A 492 -4.70 31.82 -8.17
CA SER A 492 -4.76 32.87 -9.21
C SER A 492 -5.28 34.18 -8.68
N LYS A 493 -6.23 34.18 -7.74
CA LYS A 493 -6.93 35.38 -7.26
C LYS A 493 -6.42 35.90 -5.91
N TYR A 494 -5.99 34.97 -5.06
CA TYR A 494 -5.59 35.24 -3.68
C TYR A 494 -4.22 34.66 -3.31
N PRO A 495 -3.13 34.97 -4.05
CA PRO A 495 -1.82 34.34 -3.90
C PRO A 495 -1.12 34.59 -2.55
N LYS A 496 -1.79 35.22 -1.60
CA LYS A 496 -1.33 35.42 -0.22
C LYS A 496 -2.07 34.56 0.78
N ILE A 497 -3.03 33.75 0.31
CA ILE A 497 -3.74 32.79 1.13
C ILE A 497 -3.16 31.42 0.77
N ASP A 498 -2.57 30.75 1.72
CA ASP A 498 -2.02 29.42 1.52
C ASP A 498 -3.12 28.45 1.05
N SER A 499 -2.77 27.63 0.09
CA SER A 499 -3.70 26.67 -0.50
C SER A 499 -3.18 25.24 -0.50
N ALA A 500 -4.08 24.25 -0.38
CA ALA A 500 -3.74 22.84 -0.44
C ALA A 500 -4.69 22.05 -1.33
N TYR A 501 -4.12 21.29 -2.24
CA TYR A 501 -4.90 20.36 -3.05
C TYR A 501 -4.86 18.96 -2.47
N LEU A 502 -6.05 18.40 -2.15
CA LEU A 502 -6.20 17.04 -1.62
C LEU A 502 -6.46 16.04 -2.75
N THR A 503 -5.77 14.89 -2.74
CA THR A 503 -6.01 13.81 -3.69
C THR A 503 -5.69 12.45 -3.10
N PHE A 504 -6.52 11.44 -3.42
CA PHE A 504 -6.29 10.04 -3.02
C PHE A 504 -5.77 9.18 -4.18
N LEU A 505 -5.89 9.64 -5.40
CA LEU A 505 -5.36 8.98 -6.58
C LEU A 505 -5.08 10.02 -7.67
N SER A 506 -3.87 10.02 -8.18
CA SER A 506 -3.49 10.95 -9.23
C SER A 506 -2.55 10.31 -10.25
N PHE A 507 -2.67 10.76 -11.50
CA PHE A 507 -1.83 10.35 -12.63
C PHE A 507 -1.29 11.58 -13.34
N GLY A 508 -0.07 11.50 -13.86
CA GLY A 508 0.59 12.60 -14.54
C GLY A 508 1.58 13.33 -13.65
N LYS A 509 1.66 14.65 -13.78
CA LYS A 509 2.62 15.48 -13.07
C LYS A 509 1.98 16.18 -11.86
N THR A 510 1.40 15.42 -10.96
CA THR A 510 0.65 15.92 -9.79
C THR A 510 1.43 16.97 -8.98
N ALA A 511 2.73 16.76 -8.77
CA ALA A 511 3.57 17.72 -8.05
C ALA A 511 3.69 19.10 -8.75
N GLN A 512 3.34 19.21 -10.05
CA GLN A 512 3.37 20.47 -10.80
C GLN A 512 2.02 21.23 -10.77
N LEU A 513 0.99 20.71 -10.10
CA LEU A 513 -0.27 21.42 -9.91
C LEU A 513 -0.03 22.70 -9.09
N ASN A 514 -0.75 23.76 -9.39
CA ASN A 514 -0.60 25.05 -8.74
C ASN A 514 -1.26 25.02 -7.35
N CYS A 515 -0.46 24.95 -6.29
CA CYS A 515 -0.85 24.93 -4.88
C CYS A 515 0.40 25.03 -4.00
N ASP A 516 0.29 25.53 -2.79
CA ASP A 516 1.40 25.59 -1.82
C ASP A 516 1.65 24.23 -1.16
N TYR A 517 0.56 23.51 -0.84
CA TYR A 517 0.62 22.20 -0.22
C TYR A 517 -0.05 21.15 -1.11
N LEU A 518 0.50 19.94 -1.10
CA LEU A 518 -0.15 18.78 -1.70
C LEU A 518 -0.54 17.79 -0.61
N GLY A 519 -1.84 17.54 -0.47
CA GLY A 519 -2.39 16.57 0.47
C GLY A 519 -2.62 15.23 -0.21
N LEU A 520 -1.84 14.21 0.15
CA LEU A 520 -1.93 12.87 -0.41
C LEU A 520 -2.55 11.89 0.59
N GLU A 521 -3.34 10.98 0.07
CA GLU A 521 -3.85 9.87 0.88
C GLU A 521 -2.68 8.99 1.34
N ASP A 522 -2.81 8.45 2.55
CA ASP A 522 -1.83 7.64 3.27
C ASP A 522 -1.12 6.61 2.37
N GLU A 523 -1.88 5.69 1.77
CA GLU A 523 -1.30 4.62 0.95
C GLU A 523 -0.75 5.11 -0.41
N ALA A 524 -1.20 6.26 -0.91
CA ALA A 524 -0.71 6.86 -2.15
C ALA A 524 0.64 7.58 -1.97
N THR A 525 1.05 7.82 -0.72
CA THR A 525 2.23 8.63 -0.39
C THR A 525 3.50 7.78 -0.38
N THR A 526 4.45 8.13 -1.22
CA THR A 526 5.76 7.45 -1.31
C THR A 526 6.91 8.44 -1.06
N THR A 527 8.03 7.96 -0.53
CA THR A 527 9.25 8.77 -0.33
C THR A 527 9.71 9.48 -1.63
N SER A 528 9.55 8.84 -2.79
CA SER A 528 9.89 9.46 -4.08
C SER A 528 8.97 10.64 -4.41
N MET A 529 7.68 10.54 -4.06
CA MET A 529 6.70 11.61 -4.27
C MET A 529 7.01 12.79 -3.34
N ILE A 530 7.30 12.53 -2.07
CA ILE A 530 7.70 13.55 -1.07
C ILE A 530 8.88 14.36 -1.61
N LYS A 531 9.96 13.71 -2.02
CA LYS A 531 11.16 14.37 -2.59
C LYS A 531 10.85 15.17 -3.85
N THR A 532 9.96 14.67 -4.70
CA THR A 532 9.55 15.40 -5.92
C THR A 532 8.77 16.67 -5.57
N ILE A 533 7.88 16.61 -4.58
CA ILE A 533 7.09 17.77 -4.11
C ILE A 533 8.02 18.82 -3.51
N HIS A 534 8.92 18.43 -2.62
CA HIS A 534 9.91 19.33 -2.03
C HIS A 534 10.87 19.96 -3.06
N SER A 535 11.22 19.22 -4.12
CA SER A 535 12.07 19.79 -5.21
C SER A 535 11.39 20.91 -6.00
N LEU A 536 10.09 21.14 -5.77
CA LEU A 536 9.29 22.23 -6.34
C LEU A 536 8.89 23.28 -5.30
N ASP A 537 9.59 23.30 -4.16
CA ASP A 537 9.38 24.23 -3.03
C ASP A 537 7.94 24.17 -2.46
N LYS A 538 7.31 22.98 -2.50
CA LYS A 538 5.97 22.74 -1.96
C LYS A 538 6.03 21.90 -0.72
N LYS A 539 5.04 22.06 0.16
CA LYS A 539 4.86 21.23 1.35
C LYS A 539 3.94 20.03 1.07
N ILE A 540 4.08 18.98 1.84
CA ILE A 540 3.28 17.76 1.72
C ILE A 540 2.54 17.46 3.02
N MET A 541 1.24 17.17 2.88
CA MET A 541 0.39 16.65 3.94
C MET A 541 -0.05 15.22 3.62
N VAL A 542 -0.14 14.37 4.62
CA VAL A 542 -0.65 13.00 4.47
C VAL A 542 -1.93 12.83 5.27
N TRP A 543 -2.99 12.28 4.67
CA TRP A 543 -4.29 12.03 5.28
C TRP A 543 -4.80 10.62 4.96
N THR A 544 -5.41 9.83 5.85
CA THR A 544 -5.49 9.99 7.30
C THR A 544 -4.86 8.77 7.97
N PRO A 545 -3.55 8.78 8.29
CA PRO A 545 -2.92 7.68 9.01
C PRO A 545 -3.38 7.67 10.47
N ASN A 546 -4.34 6.79 10.80
CA ASN A 546 -4.91 6.68 12.14
C ASN A 546 -4.26 5.59 12.98
N GLU A 547 -3.52 4.66 12.38
CA GLU A 547 -2.78 3.64 13.10
C GLU A 547 -1.42 4.15 13.56
N LYS A 548 -1.02 3.89 14.82
CA LYS A 548 0.26 4.31 15.38
C LYS A 548 1.44 3.95 14.47
N LYS A 549 1.47 2.73 13.94
CA LYS A 549 2.52 2.27 13.00
C LYS A 549 2.61 3.08 11.72
N ARG A 550 1.47 3.54 11.19
CA ARG A 550 1.45 4.38 10.00
C ARG A 550 1.91 5.80 10.30
N GLN A 551 1.54 6.33 11.46
CA GLN A 551 2.07 7.60 11.96
C GLN A 551 3.59 7.52 12.12
N GLU A 552 4.12 6.53 12.83
CA GLU A 552 5.56 6.27 13.00
C GLU A 552 6.29 6.10 11.65
N TYR A 553 5.67 5.42 10.68
CA TYR A 553 6.22 5.33 9.33
C TYR A 553 6.44 6.71 8.71
N PHE A 554 5.45 7.61 8.79
CA PHE A 554 5.57 8.96 8.22
C PHE A 554 6.53 9.85 9.01
N LEU A 555 6.68 9.66 10.32
CA LEU A 555 7.70 10.36 11.10
C LEU A 555 9.13 10.02 10.64
N ASN A 556 9.34 8.84 10.07
CA ASN A 556 10.62 8.43 9.45
C ASN A 556 10.83 9.00 8.03
N THR A 557 9.82 9.63 7.46
CA THR A 557 9.89 10.27 6.14
C THR A 557 10.13 11.78 6.28
N GLU A 558 10.12 12.48 5.16
CA GLU A 558 10.28 13.95 5.13
C GLU A 558 8.92 14.63 4.91
N VAL A 559 7.78 14.05 5.35
CA VAL A 559 6.48 14.73 5.27
C VAL A 559 6.45 15.94 6.20
N ASP A 560 5.77 17.00 5.80
CA ASP A 560 5.65 18.21 6.61
C ASP A 560 4.51 18.07 7.63
N TYR A 561 3.39 17.44 7.23
CA TYR A 561 2.18 17.37 8.06
C TYR A 561 1.50 15.99 7.97
N ILE A 562 0.86 15.61 9.07
CA ILE A 562 -0.02 14.43 9.18
C ILE A 562 -1.40 14.89 9.63
N ILE A 563 -2.43 14.67 8.81
CA ILE A 563 -3.85 14.86 9.18
C ILE A 563 -4.35 13.52 9.74
N THR A 564 -4.81 13.48 10.99
CA THR A 564 -5.23 12.24 11.66
C THR A 564 -6.42 12.45 12.59
N ASP A 565 -7.22 11.38 12.77
CA ASP A 565 -8.25 11.35 13.81
C ASP A 565 -7.64 11.14 15.21
N ASN A 566 -6.48 10.46 15.32
CA ASN A 566 -5.85 10.12 16.60
C ASN A 566 -4.77 11.15 16.98
N VAL A 567 -5.21 12.38 17.30
CA VAL A 567 -4.33 13.54 17.52
C VAL A 567 -3.39 13.33 18.70
N LYS A 568 -3.92 12.94 19.86
CA LYS A 568 -3.14 12.66 21.06
C LYS A 568 -2.05 11.61 20.78
N GLN A 569 -2.45 10.47 20.18
CA GLN A 569 -1.50 9.41 19.83
C GLN A 569 -0.40 9.91 18.89
N ALA A 570 -0.75 10.76 17.91
CA ALA A 570 0.21 11.25 16.93
C ALA A 570 1.18 12.28 17.54
N THR A 571 0.72 13.17 18.40
CA THR A 571 1.59 14.14 19.10
C THR A 571 2.53 13.42 20.08
N GLU A 572 2.03 12.45 20.85
CA GLU A 572 2.86 11.58 21.68
C GLU A 572 3.89 10.81 20.84
N ALA A 573 3.51 10.29 19.67
CA ALA A 573 4.43 9.59 18.78
C ALA A 573 5.54 10.50 18.23
N VAL A 574 5.31 11.79 17.99
CA VAL A 574 6.35 12.77 17.62
C VAL A 574 7.35 12.94 18.76
N GLU A 575 6.89 13.06 20.02
CA GLU A 575 7.75 13.17 21.17
C GLU A 575 8.58 11.90 21.41
N GLU A 576 7.93 10.72 21.35
CA GLU A 576 8.58 9.41 21.46
C GLU A 576 9.64 9.27 20.36
N PHE A 577 9.32 9.61 19.12
CA PHE A 577 10.22 9.53 17.97
C PHE A 577 11.49 10.36 18.17
N ASN A 578 11.36 11.57 18.69
CA ASN A 578 12.48 12.48 18.91
C ASN A 578 13.37 12.08 20.12
N ASN A 579 12.87 11.21 21.01
CA ASN A 579 13.55 10.72 22.20
C ASN A 579 13.91 9.23 22.14
N ARG A 580 13.86 8.60 20.93
CA ARG A 580 14.16 7.18 20.73
C ARG A 580 15.56 6.80 21.21
N SER A 581 15.66 5.64 21.86
CA SER A 581 16.91 4.95 22.11
C SER A 581 17.49 4.34 20.82
N ASP A 582 18.78 3.98 20.84
CA ASP A 582 19.45 3.33 19.70
C ASP A 582 18.73 2.05 19.25
N ILE A 583 18.23 1.26 20.20
CA ILE A 583 17.48 0.01 19.94
C ILE A 583 16.18 0.31 19.18
N GLU A 584 15.45 1.35 19.58
CA GLU A 584 14.22 1.77 18.92
C GLU A 584 14.49 2.27 17.50
N VAL A 585 15.55 3.07 17.30
CA VAL A 585 15.98 3.51 15.98
C VAL A 585 16.30 2.32 15.06
N ILE A 586 17.03 1.33 15.55
CA ILE A 586 17.35 0.11 14.80
C ILE A 586 16.08 -0.71 14.51
N SER A 587 15.16 -0.80 15.47
CA SER A 587 13.88 -1.50 15.31
C SER A 587 13.01 -0.86 14.23
N ASP A 588 12.90 0.47 14.21
CA ASP A 588 12.14 1.21 13.20
C ASP A 588 12.69 1.01 11.78
N ILE A 589 14.02 0.94 11.64
CA ILE A 589 14.65 0.64 10.35
C ILE A 589 14.25 -0.76 9.88
N ILE A 590 14.25 -1.74 10.78
CA ILE A 590 13.79 -3.10 10.44
C ILE A 590 12.34 -3.06 9.96
N TYR A 591 11.45 -2.41 10.71
CA TYR A 591 10.03 -2.31 10.33
C TYR A 591 9.81 -1.58 9.00
N SER A 592 10.60 -0.56 8.69
CA SER A 592 10.49 0.18 7.43
C SER A 592 10.91 -0.63 6.18
N LEU A 593 11.59 -1.77 6.37
CA LEU A 593 12.03 -2.66 5.30
C LEU A 593 10.98 -3.75 4.97
N PHE A 594 9.90 -3.88 5.75
CA PHE A 594 8.84 -4.88 5.62
C PHE A 594 7.47 -4.25 5.49
#